data_7cb89cd747c26d0c7d20a7902f161e1a
#
_entry.id   7cb89cd747c26d0c7d20a7902f161e1a
#
_cell.length_a   1.000
_cell.length_b   1.000
_cell.length_c   1.000
_cell.angle_alpha   90.00
_cell.angle_beta   90.00
_cell.angle_gamma   90.00
#
_symmetry.space_group_name_H-M   'P 1'
#
loop_
_entity.id
_entity.type
_entity.pdbx_description
1 polymer ?
#
loop_
_entity_poly.entity_id
_entity_poly.type
_entity_poly.pdbx_seq_one_letter_code
_entity_poly.pdbx_strand_id
1 'polypeptide(L)'
;KGNKLGLSKIAYNFLGGVLNCTQPLSAFFNPTINSYRRINAPPTKSGATWSPSTISYSGNNRTHMIRIPDPGRFELRLMDGATNPYLLQAGVIAAGLEGINKRMDPGEPIMVNMYTHEKDYPNLNKLPNELEEALQYLDDNKELKEAFGESVIKSYIKLKNQEITSFN
;
A
#
# COMPACT_ATOMS: atom_id res chain seq x y z
N LYS A 1 3.36 -4.23 25.37
CA LYS A 1 4.42 -4.45 24.37
C LYS A 1 4.99 -3.10 24.01
N GLY A 2 6.32 -2.92 24.08
CA GLY A 2 6.95 -1.64 23.96
C GLY A 2 6.83 -1.03 22.57
N ASN A 3 6.87 0.28 22.53
CA ASN A 3 6.96 1.11 21.32
C ASN A 3 8.35 0.92 20.65
N LYS A 4 8.53 -0.18 19.93
CA LYS A 4 9.84 -0.60 19.39
C LYS A 4 10.46 0.39 18.41
N LEU A 5 9.63 1.17 17.67
CA LEU A 5 10.07 2.07 16.60
C LEU A 5 9.67 3.53 16.83
N GLY A 6 9.23 3.89 18.04
CA GLY A 6 8.97 5.27 18.42
C GLY A 6 7.66 5.88 17.89
N LEU A 7 6.71 5.09 17.40
CA LEU A 7 5.37 5.59 17.06
C LEU A 7 4.44 5.54 18.26
N SER A 8 3.48 6.47 18.33
CA SER A 8 2.40 6.42 19.31
C SER A 8 1.46 5.22 19.02
N LYS A 9 0.65 4.82 20.01
CA LYS A 9 -0.35 3.77 19.83
C LYS A 9 -1.34 4.11 18.70
N ILE A 10 -1.76 5.37 18.61
CA ILE A 10 -2.66 5.85 17.56
C ILE A 10 -1.98 5.73 16.19
N ALA A 11 -0.70 6.09 16.08
CA ALA A 11 0.06 5.97 14.84
C ALA A 11 0.24 4.50 14.42
N TYR A 12 0.42 3.58 15.36
CA TYR A 12 0.43 2.14 15.05
C TYR A 12 -0.93 1.65 14.58
N ASN A 13 -2.03 2.09 15.18
CA ASN A 13 -3.36 1.73 14.70
C ASN A 13 -3.62 2.29 13.29
N PHE A 14 -3.21 3.54 13.03
CA PHE A 14 -3.27 4.13 11.70
C PHE A 14 -2.47 3.30 10.68
N LEU A 15 -1.24 2.96 11.03
CA LEU A 15 -0.37 2.10 10.23
C LEU A 15 -1.03 0.74 9.94
N GLY A 16 -1.66 0.12 10.95
CA GLY A 16 -2.41 -1.13 10.80
C GLY A 16 -3.51 -1.03 9.75
N GLY A 17 -4.27 0.07 9.76
CA GLY A 17 -5.30 0.34 8.76
C GLY A 17 -4.73 0.49 7.35
N VAL A 18 -3.64 1.25 7.20
CA VAL A 18 -2.96 1.41 5.90
C VAL A 18 -2.45 0.08 5.37
N LEU A 19 -1.81 -0.75 6.20
CA LEU A 19 -1.36 -2.09 5.80
C LEU A 19 -2.52 -2.98 5.37
N ASN A 20 -3.62 -2.97 6.13
CA ASN A 20 -4.80 -3.78 5.84
C ASN A 20 -5.49 -3.38 4.52
N CYS A 21 -5.51 -2.09 4.19
CA CYS A 21 -6.15 -1.58 2.97
C CYS A 21 -5.17 -1.40 1.79
N THR A 22 -3.94 -1.88 1.88
CA THR A 22 -2.93 -1.63 0.84
C THR A 22 -3.32 -2.20 -0.53
N GLN A 23 -3.88 -3.42 -0.59
CA GLN A 23 -4.28 -4.03 -1.86
C GLN A 23 -5.33 -3.20 -2.60
N PRO A 24 -6.48 -2.84 -2.00
CA PRO A 24 -7.45 -1.96 -2.66
C PRO A 24 -6.93 -0.55 -2.93
N LEU A 25 -6.11 0.02 -2.03
CA LEU A 25 -5.50 1.34 -2.24
C LEU A 25 -4.49 1.35 -3.39
N SER A 26 -3.94 0.19 -3.80
CA SER A 26 -3.03 0.10 -4.93
C SER A 26 -3.66 0.60 -6.23
N ALA A 27 -4.98 0.51 -6.39
CA ALA A 27 -5.69 1.09 -7.52
C ALA A 27 -5.53 2.63 -7.61
N PHE A 28 -5.43 3.31 -6.45
CA PHE A 28 -5.19 4.76 -6.41
C PHE A 28 -3.70 5.11 -6.43
N PHE A 29 -2.87 4.30 -5.78
CA PHE A 29 -1.43 4.54 -5.59
C PHE A 29 -0.62 4.22 -6.85
N ASN A 30 -1.07 3.27 -7.63
CA ASN A 30 -0.44 2.77 -8.84
C ASN A 30 -1.51 2.69 -9.96
N PRO A 31 -2.00 3.85 -10.46
CA PRO A 31 -3.25 3.93 -11.19
C PRO A 31 -3.14 3.64 -12.69
N THR A 32 -1.99 3.17 -13.17
CA THR A 32 -1.75 2.90 -14.59
C THR A 32 -1.15 1.51 -14.81
N ILE A 33 -1.31 0.97 -16.01
CA ILE A 33 -0.67 -0.30 -16.41
C ILE A 33 0.85 -0.20 -16.25
N ASN A 34 1.45 0.94 -16.55
CA ASN A 34 2.88 1.16 -16.40
C ASN A 34 3.35 1.17 -14.92
N SER A 35 2.47 1.50 -13.98
CA SER A 35 2.76 1.39 -12.54
C SER A 35 3.18 -0.03 -12.16
N TYR A 36 2.51 -1.03 -12.73
CA TYR A 36 2.76 -2.45 -12.44
C TYR A 36 4.02 -2.99 -13.13
N ARG A 37 4.45 -2.37 -14.24
CA ARG A 37 5.80 -2.63 -14.79
C ARG A 37 6.89 -2.23 -13.80
N ARG A 38 6.69 -1.15 -13.05
CA ARG A 38 7.62 -0.74 -11.98
C ARG A 38 7.56 -1.69 -10.79
N ILE A 39 6.36 -2.07 -10.36
CA ILE A 39 6.16 -2.99 -9.22
C ILE A 39 6.79 -4.35 -9.51
N ASN A 40 6.62 -4.86 -10.74
CA ASN A 40 7.12 -6.16 -11.16
C ASN A 40 8.56 -6.12 -11.72
N ALA A 41 9.20 -4.95 -11.73
CA ALA A 41 10.57 -4.86 -12.21
C ALA A 41 11.53 -5.67 -11.32
N PRO A 42 12.45 -6.43 -11.91
CA PRO A 42 13.42 -7.19 -11.12
C PRO A 42 14.29 -6.24 -10.28
N PRO A 43 14.60 -6.61 -9.04
CA PRO A 43 15.44 -5.78 -8.18
C PRO A 43 16.83 -5.59 -8.79
N THR A 44 17.30 -4.36 -8.82
CA THR A 44 18.67 -4.04 -9.24
C THR A 44 19.61 -3.94 -8.04
N LYS A 45 20.91 -4.15 -8.27
CA LYS A 45 21.93 -4.03 -7.21
C LYS A 45 21.94 -2.66 -6.54
N SER A 46 21.63 -1.61 -7.30
CA SER A 46 21.56 -0.24 -6.79
C SER A 46 20.27 0.07 -6.04
N GLY A 47 19.22 -0.75 -6.18
CA GLY A 47 17.88 -0.47 -5.67
C GLY A 47 17.16 0.68 -6.37
N ALA A 48 17.70 1.24 -7.45
CA ALA A 48 17.16 2.41 -8.13
C ALA A 48 15.77 2.15 -8.76
N THR A 49 15.50 0.91 -9.17
CA THR A 49 14.23 0.48 -9.76
C THR A 49 13.36 -0.32 -8.78
N TRP A 50 13.78 -0.38 -7.51
CA TRP A 50 13.06 -1.19 -6.55
C TRP A 50 11.70 -0.63 -6.20
N SER A 51 10.74 -1.50 -6.16
CA SER A 51 9.41 -1.29 -5.63
C SER A 51 9.07 -2.42 -4.64
N PRO A 52 8.30 -2.16 -3.59
CA PRO A 52 7.86 -3.24 -2.71
C PRO A 52 6.99 -4.24 -3.49
N SER A 53 7.15 -5.53 -3.19
CA SER A 53 6.31 -6.63 -3.70
C SER A 53 5.37 -7.17 -2.62
N THR A 54 5.73 -6.94 -1.35
CA THR A 54 5.02 -7.43 -0.16
C THR A 54 4.54 -6.29 0.72
N ILE A 55 3.44 -6.53 1.41
CA ILE A 55 2.86 -5.61 2.40
C ILE A 55 3.59 -5.84 3.71
N SER A 56 4.51 -4.93 4.03
CA SER A 56 5.34 -5.04 5.22
C SER A 56 5.83 -3.68 5.70
N TYR A 57 6.25 -3.61 6.97
CA TYR A 57 6.87 -2.43 7.53
C TYR A 57 8.11 -2.76 8.36
N SER A 58 8.99 -1.79 8.51
CA SER A 58 10.21 -1.91 9.29
C SER A 58 10.62 -0.57 9.92
N GLY A 59 11.71 -0.56 10.65
CA GLY A 59 12.41 0.64 11.08
C GLY A 59 13.04 1.39 9.91
N ASN A 60 14.23 1.92 10.10
CA ASN A 60 14.97 2.65 9.06
C ASN A 60 15.51 1.70 7.96
N ASN A 61 14.59 1.05 7.25
CA ASN A 61 14.90 0.06 6.21
C ASN A 61 14.11 0.34 4.93
N ARG A 62 14.81 0.70 3.87
CA ARG A 62 14.21 1.08 2.58
C ARG A 62 13.76 -0.11 1.73
N THR A 63 13.95 -1.34 2.19
CA THR A 63 13.52 -2.54 1.48
C THR A 63 12.09 -2.98 1.83
N HIS A 64 11.37 -2.17 2.61
CA HIS A 64 9.97 -2.39 2.99
C HIS A 64 9.04 -1.34 2.37
N MET A 65 7.77 -1.72 2.24
CA MET A 65 6.72 -0.83 1.75
C MET A 65 6.53 0.38 2.68
N ILE A 66 6.55 0.16 3.99
CA ILE A 66 6.52 1.23 4.98
C ILE A 66 7.80 1.21 5.80
N ARG A 67 8.41 2.38 5.90
CA ARG A 67 9.63 2.65 6.64
C ARG A 67 9.33 3.60 7.79
N ILE A 68 9.85 3.31 8.98
CA ILE A 68 9.84 4.20 10.13
C ILE A 68 11.29 4.67 10.36
N PRO A 69 11.71 5.79 9.72
CA PRO A 69 13.09 6.23 9.78
C PRO A 69 13.48 6.79 11.15
N ASP A 70 12.54 7.47 11.81
CA ASP A 70 12.74 8.16 13.08
C ASP A 70 11.46 8.05 13.92
N PRO A 71 11.53 8.25 15.26
CA PRO A 71 10.37 8.32 16.12
C PRO A 71 9.33 9.35 15.64
N GLY A 72 8.04 9.00 15.71
CA GLY A 72 6.92 9.89 15.41
C GLY A 72 6.59 10.01 13.90
N ARG A 73 7.31 9.32 13.01
CA ARG A 73 7.13 9.45 11.56
C ARG A 73 7.23 8.10 10.84
N PHE A 74 6.42 7.90 9.81
CA PHE A 74 6.65 6.82 8.85
C PHE A 74 6.52 7.31 7.40
N GLU A 75 7.10 6.57 6.47
CA GLU A 75 7.06 6.79 5.03
C GLU A 75 6.33 5.63 4.36
N LEU A 76 5.30 5.91 3.59
CA LEU A 76 4.70 4.96 2.66
C LEU A 76 5.39 5.10 1.31
N ARG A 77 5.99 4.02 0.79
CA ARG A 77 6.91 4.01 -0.34
C ARG A 77 6.35 3.28 -1.57
N LEU A 78 5.03 3.13 -1.64
CA LEU A 78 4.35 2.36 -2.67
C LEU A 78 3.98 3.18 -3.89
N MET A 79 3.54 4.43 -3.71
CA MET A 79 2.94 5.25 -4.74
C MET A 79 3.92 5.62 -5.85
N ASP A 80 3.41 5.77 -7.07
CA ASP A 80 4.18 6.31 -8.18
C ASP A 80 3.78 7.76 -8.54
N GLY A 81 4.49 8.34 -9.51
CA GLY A 81 4.26 9.73 -9.93
C GLY A 81 2.98 9.96 -10.73
N ALA A 82 2.28 8.91 -11.17
CA ALA A 82 1.01 9.02 -11.88
C ALA A 82 -0.21 9.10 -10.94
N THR A 83 0.01 8.93 -9.63
CA THR A 83 -1.07 8.95 -8.65
C THR A 83 -1.75 10.30 -8.58
N ASN A 84 -3.08 10.29 -8.45
CA ASN A 84 -3.85 11.49 -8.16
C ASN A 84 -3.64 11.87 -6.68
N PRO A 85 -3.08 13.07 -6.37
CA PRO A 85 -2.75 13.46 -5.00
C PRO A 85 -3.96 13.54 -4.08
N TYR A 86 -5.14 13.84 -4.60
CA TYR A 86 -6.38 13.91 -3.80
C TYR A 86 -6.85 12.51 -3.41
N LEU A 87 -6.88 11.57 -4.37
CA LEU A 87 -7.27 10.18 -4.10
C LEU A 87 -6.25 9.47 -3.19
N LEU A 88 -4.96 9.77 -3.37
CA LEU A 88 -3.90 9.26 -2.51
C LEU A 88 -4.12 9.67 -1.06
N GLN A 89 -4.24 10.97 -0.82
CA GLN A 89 -4.40 11.49 0.54
C GLN A 89 -5.70 11.00 1.18
N ALA A 90 -6.81 11.07 0.45
CA ALA A 90 -8.11 10.59 0.93
C ALA A 90 -8.06 9.09 1.26
N GLY A 91 -7.43 8.27 0.41
CA GLY A 91 -7.27 6.83 0.64
C GLY A 91 -6.45 6.51 1.88
N VAL A 92 -5.30 7.18 2.05
CA VAL A 92 -4.46 7.00 3.25
C VAL A 92 -5.20 7.40 4.52
N ILE A 93 -5.93 8.53 4.48
CA ILE A 93 -6.70 9.01 5.63
C ILE A 93 -7.84 8.03 5.95
N ALA A 94 -8.62 7.60 4.96
CA ALA A 94 -9.72 6.67 5.15
C ALA A 94 -9.23 5.35 5.79
N ALA A 95 -8.20 4.75 5.23
CA ALA A 95 -7.62 3.51 5.75
C ALA A 95 -7.02 3.69 7.15
N GLY A 96 -6.32 4.79 7.38
CA GLY A 96 -5.72 5.08 8.68
C GLY A 96 -6.77 5.34 9.77
N LEU A 97 -7.84 6.07 9.47
CA LEU A 97 -8.96 6.30 10.39
C LEU A 97 -9.68 4.99 10.73
N GLU A 98 -9.90 4.13 9.74
CA GLU A 98 -10.44 2.79 9.97
C GLU A 98 -9.55 1.97 10.92
N GLY A 99 -8.24 2.02 10.71
CA GLY A 99 -7.26 1.39 11.60
C GLY A 99 -7.33 1.91 13.04
N ILE A 100 -7.51 3.22 13.21
CA ILE A 100 -7.69 3.84 14.55
C ILE A 100 -9.01 3.37 15.17
N ASN A 101 -10.11 3.44 14.42
CA ASN A 101 -11.44 3.09 14.90
C ASN A 101 -11.52 1.63 15.34
N LYS A 102 -10.97 0.74 14.55
CA LYS A 102 -10.90 -0.71 14.84
C LYS A 102 -9.73 -1.10 15.73
N ARG A 103 -8.88 -0.17 16.14
CA ARG A 103 -7.67 -0.42 16.94
C ARG A 103 -6.78 -1.50 16.33
N MET A 104 -6.60 -1.45 15.01
CA MET A 104 -5.84 -2.45 14.28
C MET A 104 -4.38 -2.50 14.75
N ASP A 105 -3.86 -3.71 14.92
CA ASP A 105 -2.45 -3.95 15.21
C ASP A 105 -1.73 -4.22 13.89
N PRO A 106 -0.68 -3.48 13.53
CA PRO A 106 0.09 -3.73 12.31
C PRO A 106 0.94 -5.01 12.38
N GLY A 107 0.95 -5.72 13.50
CA GLY A 107 1.82 -6.85 13.75
C GLY A 107 3.25 -6.43 14.13
N GLU A 108 4.18 -7.38 14.12
CA GLU A 108 5.59 -7.12 14.42
C GLU A 108 6.33 -6.56 13.18
N PRO A 109 7.23 -5.58 13.36
CA PRO A 109 8.05 -5.09 12.26
C PRO A 109 9.03 -6.17 11.79
N ILE A 110 9.22 -6.26 10.50
CA ILE A 110 10.17 -7.19 9.88
C ILE A 110 11.48 -6.44 9.67
N MET A 111 12.56 -6.88 10.34
CA MET A 111 13.81 -6.13 10.41
C MET A 111 14.87 -6.62 9.41
N VAL A 112 14.52 -7.51 8.48
CA VAL A 112 15.43 -8.05 7.48
C VAL A 112 15.44 -7.24 6.18
N ASN A 113 16.44 -7.48 5.34
CA ASN A 113 16.49 -6.94 3.99
C ASN A 113 15.57 -7.76 3.08
N MET A 114 14.43 -7.19 2.65
CA MET A 114 13.45 -7.88 1.81
C MET A 114 13.96 -8.20 0.40
N TYR A 115 15.02 -7.56 -0.10
CA TYR A 115 15.62 -7.97 -1.38
C TYR A 115 16.20 -9.38 -1.36
N THR A 116 16.64 -9.83 -0.20
CA THR A 116 17.35 -11.11 -0.06
C THR A 116 16.56 -12.13 0.76
N HIS A 117 15.61 -11.69 1.60
CA HIS A 117 14.90 -12.54 2.57
C HIS A 117 13.39 -12.61 2.34
N GLU A 118 12.87 -12.11 1.21
CA GLU A 118 11.42 -12.17 0.93
C GLU A 118 10.89 -13.61 0.98
N LYS A 119 11.67 -14.56 0.50
CA LYS A 119 11.32 -15.98 0.47
C LYS A 119 11.14 -16.61 1.85
N ASP A 120 11.73 -16.02 2.88
CA ASP A 120 11.63 -16.49 4.26
C ASP A 120 10.29 -16.10 4.90
N TYR A 121 9.51 -15.26 4.22
CA TYR A 121 8.21 -14.74 4.65
C TYR A 121 7.08 -15.07 3.67
N PRO A 122 6.81 -16.35 3.39
CA PRO A 122 5.84 -16.76 2.35
C PRO A 122 4.39 -16.37 2.69
N ASN A 123 4.10 -16.08 3.95
CA ASN A 123 2.75 -15.74 4.43
C ASN A 123 2.46 -14.24 4.39
N LEU A 124 3.39 -13.40 3.95
CA LEU A 124 3.11 -11.98 3.77
C LEU A 124 2.16 -11.77 2.60
N ASN A 125 1.16 -10.91 2.81
CA ASN A 125 0.31 -10.46 1.73
C ASN A 125 1.14 -9.77 0.66
N LYS A 126 0.87 -10.09 -0.59
CA LYS A 126 1.51 -9.46 -1.75
C LYS A 126 0.70 -8.28 -2.25
N LEU A 127 1.40 -7.37 -2.89
CA LEU A 127 0.76 -6.32 -3.67
C LEU A 127 0.14 -6.91 -4.94
N PRO A 128 -0.91 -6.27 -5.49
CA PRO A 128 -1.43 -6.65 -6.81
C PRO A 128 -0.34 -6.61 -7.88
N ASN A 129 -0.39 -7.55 -8.82
CA ASN A 129 0.58 -7.65 -9.90
C ASN A 129 0.16 -6.85 -11.16
N GLU A 130 -1.10 -6.46 -11.23
CA GLU A 130 -1.69 -5.74 -12.35
C GLU A 130 -2.80 -4.80 -11.90
N LEU A 131 -3.17 -3.85 -12.75
CA LEU A 131 -4.19 -2.86 -12.42
C LEU A 131 -5.56 -3.52 -12.23
N GLU A 132 -5.90 -4.49 -13.05
CA GLU A 132 -7.15 -5.26 -12.97
C GLU A 132 -7.34 -5.90 -11.58
N GLU A 133 -6.29 -6.53 -11.06
CA GLU A 133 -6.30 -7.12 -9.73
C GLU A 133 -6.52 -6.07 -8.64
N ALA A 134 -5.85 -4.92 -8.74
CA ALA A 134 -6.03 -3.82 -7.80
C ALA A 134 -7.45 -3.24 -7.85
N LEU A 135 -8.04 -3.12 -9.03
CA LEU A 135 -9.42 -2.66 -9.20
C LEU A 135 -10.43 -3.66 -8.62
N GLN A 136 -10.16 -4.97 -8.72
CA GLN A 136 -10.99 -5.99 -8.08
C GLN A 136 -10.96 -5.87 -6.55
N TYR A 137 -9.75 -5.73 -5.95
CA TYR A 137 -9.63 -5.48 -4.51
C TYR A 137 -10.38 -4.21 -4.09
N LEU A 138 -10.33 -3.14 -4.90
CA LEU A 138 -11.06 -1.90 -4.63
C LEU A 138 -12.58 -2.10 -4.71
N ASP A 139 -13.06 -2.87 -5.69
CA ASP A 139 -14.49 -3.15 -5.82
C ASP A 139 -15.02 -4.05 -4.69
N ASP A 140 -14.20 -4.92 -4.14
CA ASP A 140 -14.59 -5.79 -3.03
C ASP A 140 -14.50 -5.09 -1.66
N ASN A 141 -13.83 -3.91 -1.58
CA ASN A 141 -13.59 -3.23 -0.32
C ASN A 141 -14.76 -2.34 0.12
N LYS A 142 -15.49 -2.77 1.15
CA LYS A 142 -16.66 -2.06 1.69
C LYS A 142 -16.29 -0.75 2.38
N GLU A 143 -15.22 -0.74 3.14
CA GLU A 143 -14.77 0.41 3.92
C GLU A 143 -14.40 1.60 3.02
N LEU A 144 -13.69 1.36 1.92
CA LEU A 144 -13.39 2.41 0.95
C LEU A 144 -14.64 2.85 0.17
N LYS A 145 -15.56 1.93 -0.15
CA LYS A 145 -16.85 2.30 -0.75
C LYS A 145 -17.67 3.20 0.18
N GLU A 146 -17.68 2.94 1.47
CA GLU A 146 -18.34 3.79 2.46
C GLU A 146 -17.67 5.15 2.59
N ALA A 147 -16.33 5.19 2.63
CA ALA A 147 -15.56 6.42 2.81
C ALA A 147 -15.62 7.37 1.59
N PHE A 148 -15.56 6.82 0.38
CA PHE A 148 -15.55 7.61 -0.86
C PHE A 148 -16.93 7.79 -1.50
N GLY A 149 -17.88 6.93 -1.14
CA GLY A 149 -19.16 6.77 -1.83
C GLY A 149 -19.08 5.75 -2.96
N GLU A 150 -20.03 4.82 -2.98
CA GLU A 150 -20.06 3.71 -3.94
C GLU A 150 -20.05 4.17 -5.41
N SER A 151 -20.74 5.28 -5.71
CA SER A 151 -20.81 5.85 -7.05
C SER A 151 -19.46 6.36 -7.55
N VAL A 152 -18.65 6.94 -6.66
CA VAL A 152 -17.29 7.42 -6.98
C VAL A 152 -16.38 6.25 -7.30
N ILE A 153 -16.40 5.22 -6.46
CA ILE A 153 -15.59 4.00 -6.68
C ILE A 153 -15.98 3.33 -8.00
N LYS A 154 -17.26 3.13 -8.26
CA LYS A 154 -17.74 2.54 -9.53
C LYS A 154 -17.33 3.37 -10.76
N SER A 155 -17.43 4.69 -10.66
CA SER A 155 -17.02 5.59 -11.76
C SER A 155 -15.51 5.51 -12.02
N TYR A 156 -14.71 5.46 -10.95
CA TYR A 156 -13.27 5.28 -11.04
C TYR A 156 -12.90 3.96 -11.70
N ILE A 157 -13.47 2.86 -11.24
CA ILE A 157 -13.24 1.51 -11.80
C ILE A 157 -13.64 1.46 -13.28
N LYS A 158 -14.80 2.03 -13.63
CA LYS A 158 -15.25 2.12 -15.03
C LYS A 158 -14.23 2.86 -15.92
N LEU A 159 -13.73 4.01 -15.45
CA LEU A 159 -12.73 4.78 -16.17
C LEU A 159 -11.45 3.98 -16.38
N LYS A 160 -10.96 3.31 -15.33
CA LYS A 160 -9.73 2.53 -15.40
C LYS A 160 -9.87 1.29 -16.31
N ASN A 161 -11.00 0.63 -16.30
CA ASN A 161 -11.28 -0.48 -17.23
C ASN A 161 -11.30 -0.02 -18.69
N GLN A 162 -11.78 1.21 -18.98
CA GLN A 162 -11.69 1.78 -20.33
C GLN A 162 -10.23 2.04 -20.73
N GLU A 163 -9.40 2.58 -19.81
CA GLU A 163 -7.96 2.78 -20.07
C GLU A 163 -7.26 1.43 -20.38
N ILE A 164 -7.56 0.38 -19.61
CA ILE A 164 -7.02 -0.98 -19.83
C ILE A 164 -7.41 -1.49 -21.21
N THR A 165 -8.70 -1.41 -21.56
CA THR A 165 -9.21 -1.87 -22.86
C THR A 165 -8.58 -1.10 -24.02
N SER A 166 -8.28 0.18 -23.84
CA SER A 166 -7.68 1.01 -24.89
C SER A 166 -6.17 0.79 -25.05
N PHE A 167 -5.53 0.18 -24.05
CA PHE A 167 -4.10 -0.11 -24.06
C PHE A 167 -3.78 -1.44 -24.75
N ASN A 168 -4.69 -2.41 -24.71
CA ASN A 168 -4.60 -3.72 -25.35
C ASN A 168 -5.04 -3.66 -26.81
#